data_e113279a7cbee4938adab8b9fb6dfc84
#
_entry.id   e113279a7cbee4938adab8b9fb6dfc84
#
_cell.length_a   1.000
_cell.length_b   1.000
_cell.length_c   1.000
_cell.angle_alpha   90.00
_cell.angle_beta   90.00
_cell.angle_gamma   90.00
#
_symmetry.space_group_name_H-M   'P 1'
#
loop_
_entity.id
_entity.type
_entity.pdbx_description
1 polymer ?
#
loop_
_entity_poly.entity_id
_entity_poly.type
_entity_poly.pdbx_seq_one_letter_code
_entity_poly.pdbx_strand_id
1 'polypeptide(L)'
;MKVLYRISALALIVTSVLTLHGRVGAPVVAATEEAEQKALGDLTSGNLLIDKMIAEAGAMYDVDPKLIYYVMRQESQFKPSARSNKDAQGLMQIISATAERFKVENRYDPRQNIEGGVRYLKWLLKRFDGDVMLALAGYNAGEGTVEKCGNKVPDYKETKNYVQKITTAYGKTYHPVPPREQTRLELGPILTSTG
;
A
#
# COMPACT_ATOMS: atom_id res chain seq x y z
N MET A 1 -49.10 49.18 56.17
CA MET A 1 -47.74 49.21 55.54
C MET A 1 -47.36 47.80 55.17
N LYS A 2 -47.39 47.50 53.88
CA LYS A 2 -47.08 46.14 53.33
C LYS A 2 -45.66 46.16 52.75
N VAL A 3 -44.75 45.40 53.35
CA VAL A 3 -43.40 45.19 52.86
C VAL A 3 -43.39 43.96 51.96
N LEU A 4 -43.19 44.18 50.67
CA LEU A 4 -43.04 43.12 49.70
C LEU A 4 -41.58 42.56 49.75
N TYR A 5 -41.43 41.34 50.14
CA TYR A 5 -40.18 40.59 49.95
C TYR A 5 -40.11 40.02 48.51
N ARG A 6 -39.18 40.56 47.75
CA ARG A 6 -38.80 39.95 46.45
C ARG A 6 -37.93 38.72 46.71
N ILE A 7 -38.49 37.58 46.48
CA ILE A 7 -37.70 36.31 46.43
C ILE A 7 -37.02 36.22 45.07
N SER A 8 -35.71 36.40 45.05
CA SER A 8 -34.87 36.12 43.89
C SER A 8 -34.82 34.61 43.68
N ALA A 9 -35.39 34.18 42.57
CA ALA A 9 -35.24 32.80 42.12
C ALA A 9 -33.80 32.57 41.66
N LEU A 10 -32.99 31.92 42.49
CA LEU A 10 -31.69 31.40 42.13
C LEU A 10 -31.91 30.14 41.32
N ALA A 11 -31.82 30.27 40.01
CA ALA A 11 -31.88 29.14 39.12
C ALA A 11 -30.67 28.22 39.38
N LEU A 12 -30.93 27.07 39.98
CA LEU A 12 -29.95 25.95 40.05
C LEU A 12 -29.71 25.46 38.63
N ILE A 13 -28.62 25.88 38.01
CA ILE A 13 -28.09 25.25 36.84
C ILE A 13 -27.47 23.91 37.30
N VAL A 14 -28.28 22.87 37.27
CA VAL A 14 -27.75 21.49 37.32
C VAL A 14 -27.05 21.25 36.00
N THR A 15 -25.75 21.51 35.98
CA THR A 15 -24.88 21.02 34.92
C THR A 15 -24.82 19.49 35.02
N SER A 16 -25.72 18.82 34.30
CA SER A 16 -25.55 17.41 34.00
C SER A 16 -24.29 17.28 33.18
N VAL A 17 -23.17 16.99 33.85
CA VAL A 17 -21.98 16.45 33.18
C VAL A 17 -22.39 15.08 32.66
N LEU A 18 -22.94 15.09 31.44
CA LEU A 18 -23.16 13.88 30.68
C LEU A 18 -21.78 13.31 30.39
N THR A 19 -21.42 12.31 31.18
CA THR A 19 -20.22 11.51 30.97
C THR A 19 -20.28 10.92 29.56
N LEU A 20 -19.63 11.59 28.62
CA LEU A 20 -19.43 11.13 27.25
C LEU A 20 -18.31 10.07 27.24
N HIS A 21 -18.52 8.98 28.03
CA HIS A 21 -17.66 7.79 27.99
C HIS A 21 -18.36 6.71 27.16
N GLY A 22 -18.07 6.67 25.89
CA GLY A 22 -18.42 5.50 25.11
C GLY A 22 -19.14 5.75 23.80
N ARG A 23 -18.48 6.42 22.84
CA ARG A 23 -18.83 6.30 21.40
C ARG A 23 -17.84 6.99 20.45
N VAL A 24 -16.60 7.21 20.86
CA VAL A 24 -15.61 7.85 19.97
C VAL A 24 -14.96 6.82 19.02
N GLY A 25 -15.07 5.53 19.31
CA GLY A 25 -14.43 4.49 18.48
C GLY A 25 -15.24 3.96 17.29
N ALA A 26 -16.57 3.84 17.43
CA ALA A 26 -17.38 3.15 16.43
C ALA A 26 -17.48 3.86 15.05
N PRO A 27 -17.70 5.17 14.93
CA PRO A 27 -17.83 5.81 13.63
C PRO A 27 -16.51 5.91 12.85
N VAL A 28 -15.37 6.03 13.53
CA VAL A 28 -14.05 6.11 12.88
C VAL A 28 -13.62 4.73 12.35
N VAL A 29 -13.85 3.68 13.12
CA VAL A 29 -13.52 2.30 12.71
C VAL A 29 -14.38 1.87 11.52
N ALA A 30 -15.69 2.12 11.56
CA ALA A 30 -16.59 1.79 10.44
C ALA A 30 -16.20 2.55 9.16
N ALA A 31 -15.86 3.83 9.25
CA ALA A 31 -15.43 4.63 8.09
C ALA A 31 -14.11 4.14 7.48
N THR A 32 -13.19 3.60 8.30
CA THR A 32 -11.93 3.01 7.81
C THR A 32 -12.19 1.66 7.12
N GLU A 33 -13.02 0.81 7.70
CA GLU A 33 -13.40 -0.49 7.11
C GLU A 33 -14.13 -0.31 5.76
N GLU A 34 -15.05 0.66 5.67
CA GLU A 34 -15.71 0.99 4.39
C GLU A 34 -14.74 1.51 3.35
N ALA A 35 -13.77 2.34 3.74
CA ALA A 35 -12.75 2.85 2.82
C ALA A 35 -11.80 1.73 2.33
N GLU A 36 -11.43 0.81 3.21
CA GLU A 36 -10.60 -0.36 2.90
C GLU A 36 -11.33 -1.31 1.94
N GLN A 37 -12.60 -1.62 2.23
CA GLN A 37 -13.45 -2.44 1.34
C GLN A 37 -13.64 -1.77 -0.02
N LYS A 38 -13.84 -0.45 -0.06
CA LYS A 38 -13.96 0.31 -1.30
C LYS A 38 -12.68 0.27 -2.14
N ALA A 39 -11.50 0.22 -1.51
CA ALA A 39 -10.22 0.18 -2.19
C ALA A 39 -10.03 -1.10 -3.03
N LEU A 40 -10.45 -2.25 -2.51
CA LEU A 40 -10.39 -3.54 -3.20
C LEU A 40 -11.66 -3.88 -3.98
N GLY A 41 -12.82 -3.26 -3.65
CA GLY A 41 -14.13 -3.62 -4.20
C GLY A 41 -14.53 -5.03 -3.76
N ASP A 42 -14.86 -5.90 -4.70
CA ASP A 42 -15.24 -7.29 -4.41
C ASP A 42 -14.05 -8.25 -4.24
N LEU A 43 -12.82 -7.75 -4.34
CA LEU A 43 -11.63 -8.57 -4.17
C LEU A 43 -11.35 -8.83 -2.68
N THR A 44 -10.99 -10.07 -2.36
CA THR A 44 -10.53 -10.45 -1.02
C THR A 44 -9.47 -11.54 -1.10
N SER A 45 -8.48 -11.46 -0.24
CA SER A 45 -7.49 -12.52 -0.02
C SER A 45 -8.06 -13.70 0.80
N GLY A 46 -9.25 -13.53 1.39
CA GLY A 46 -9.82 -14.43 2.39
C GLY A 46 -9.32 -14.16 3.82
N ASN A 47 -8.49 -13.12 4.00
CA ASN A 47 -7.98 -12.70 5.31
C ASN A 47 -8.10 -11.16 5.42
N LEU A 48 -9.03 -10.71 6.27
CA LEU A 48 -9.31 -9.28 6.45
C LEU A 48 -8.08 -8.46 6.85
N LEU A 49 -7.15 -9.03 7.61
CA LEU A 49 -5.94 -8.32 8.01
C LEU A 49 -5.00 -8.09 6.82
N ILE A 50 -4.89 -9.05 5.91
CA ILE A 50 -4.13 -8.90 4.67
C ILE A 50 -4.81 -7.87 3.77
N ASP A 51 -6.12 -7.94 3.61
CA ASP A 51 -6.90 -7.00 2.79
C ASP A 51 -6.72 -5.55 3.29
N LYS A 52 -6.77 -5.36 4.60
CA LYS A 52 -6.49 -4.10 5.26
C LYS A 52 -5.05 -3.60 4.99
N MET A 53 -4.04 -4.45 5.16
CA MET A 53 -2.65 -4.09 4.88
C MET A 53 -2.43 -3.71 3.40
N ILE A 54 -3.12 -4.37 2.46
CA ILE A 54 -3.08 -4.02 1.02
C ILE A 54 -3.65 -2.62 0.80
N ALA A 55 -4.81 -2.31 1.39
CA ALA A 55 -5.44 -0.99 1.26
C ALA A 55 -4.57 0.11 1.88
N GLU A 56 -4.07 -0.09 3.09
CA GLU A 56 -3.18 0.83 3.80
C GLU A 56 -1.89 1.10 3.00
N ALA A 57 -1.23 0.05 2.52
CA ALA A 57 0.00 0.18 1.73
C ALA A 57 -0.26 0.87 0.39
N GLY A 58 -1.39 0.58 -0.25
CA GLY A 58 -1.82 1.27 -1.48
C GLY A 58 -1.96 2.78 -1.28
N ALA A 59 -2.66 3.17 -0.21
CA ALA A 59 -2.85 4.58 0.14
C ALA A 59 -1.53 5.26 0.54
N MET A 60 -0.69 4.58 1.34
CA MET A 60 0.58 5.11 1.83
C MET A 60 1.59 5.37 0.71
N TYR A 61 1.68 4.47 -0.26
CA TYR A 61 2.69 4.52 -1.32
C TYR A 61 2.12 4.95 -2.67
N ASP A 62 0.84 5.35 -2.74
CA ASP A 62 0.17 5.75 -3.97
C ASP A 62 0.33 4.69 -5.06
N VAL A 63 -0.11 3.46 -4.73
CA VAL A 63 -0.21 2.32 -5.65
C VAL A 63 -1.61 1.75 -5.58
N ASP A 64 -2.24 1.52 -6.73
CA ASP A 64 -3.60 0.97 -6.78
C ASP A 64 -3.66 -0.35 -5.98
N PRO A 65 -4.48 -0.44 -4.90
CA PRO A 65 -4.61 -1.64 -4.07
C PRO A 65 -4.94 -2.90 -4.88
N LYS A 66 -5.68 -2.77 -5.98
CA LYS A 66 -6.00 -3.89 -6.86
C LYS A 66 -4.76 -4.42 -7.58
N LEU A 67 -3.83 -3.56 -7.97
CA LEU A 67 -2.55 -4.01 -8.54
C LEU A 67 -1.73 -4.77 -7.49
N ILE A 68 -1.65 -4.26 -6.27
CA ILE A 68 -0.97 -4.94 -5.16
C ILE A 68 -1.57 -6.32 -4.91
N TYR A 69 -2.90 -6.40 -4.86
CA TYR A 69 -3.65 -7.65 -4.69
C TYR A 69 -3.28 -8.70 -5.75
N TYR A 70 -3.29 -8.32 -7.04
CA TYR A 70 -2.99 -9.26 -8.11
C TYR A 70 -1.51 -9.69 -8.15
N VAL A 71 -0.58 -8.80 -7.82
CA VAL A 71 0.83 -9.15 -7.63
C VAL A 71 0.95 -10.16 -6.50
N MET A 72 0.41 -9.87 -5.31
CA MET A 72 0.48 -10.78 -4.15
C MET A 72 -0.18 -12.14 -4.43
N ARG A 73 -1.32 -12.14 -5.11
CA ARG A 73 -1.99 -13.38 -5.54
C ARG A 73 -1.09 -14.22 -6.43
N GLN A 74 -0.36 -13.60 -7.37
CA GLN A 74 0.55 -14.31 -8.28
C GLN A 74 1.81 -14.80 -7.56
N GLU A 75 2.33 -14.04 -6.57
CA GLU A 75 3.55 -14.34 -5.83
C GLU A 75 3.37 -15.49 -4.82
N SER A 76 2.35 -15.42 -3.99
CA SER A 76 2.21 -16.32 -2.84
C SER A 76 0.84 -16.96 -2.69
N GLN A 77 -0.16 -16.52 -3.47
CA GLN A 77 -1.57 -16.84 -3.21
C GLN A 77 -1.97 -16.46 -1.77
N PHE A 78 -1.48 -15.30 -1.31
CA PHE A 78 -1.71 -14.76 0.04
C PHE A 78 -1.16 -15.64 1.19
N LYS A 79 -0.12 -16.45 0.95
CA LYS A 79 0.52 -17.29 1.97
C LYS A 79 1.71 -16.56 2.62
N PRO A 80 1.62 -16.15 3.91
CA PRO A 80 2.71 -15.41 4.57
C PRO A 80 4.00 -16.22 4.70
N SER A 81 3.90 -17.56 4.78
CA SER A 81 5.04 -18.47 4.91
C SER A 81 5.61 -18.94 3.57
N ALA A 82 5.16 -18.38 2.43
CA ALA A 82 5.63 -18.81 1.13
C ALA A 82 7.14 -18.58 0.97
N ARG A 83 7.83 -19.58 0.37
CA ARG A 83 9.25 -19.49 0.03
C ARG A 83 9.48 -20.15 -1.32
N SER A 84 10.23 -19.48 -2.18
CA SER A 84 10.63 -20.01 -3.47
C SER A 84 12.02 -20.67 -3.41
N ASN A 85 12.37 -21.41 -4.48
CA ASN A 85 13.71 -21.99 -4.65
C ASN A 85 14.80 -20.91 -4.86
N LYS A 86 14.41 -19.68 -5.18
CA LYS A 86 15.30 -18.52 -5.36
C LYS A 86 15.39 -17.67 -4.09
N ASP A 87 15.01 -18.21 -2.92
CA ASP A 87 14.97 -17.57 -1.61
C ASP A 87 14.06 -16.32 -1.55
N ALA A 88 13.08 -16.20 -2.45
CA ALA A 88 12.03 -15.22 -2.30
C ALA A 88 11.06 -15.65 -1.18
N GLN A 89 10.64 -14.73 -0.30
CA GLN A 89 9.92 -15.04 0.93
C GLN A 89 8.70 -14.14 1.14
N GLY A 90 7.67 -14.70 1.77
CA GLY A 90 6.50 -13.98 2.24
C GLY A 90 5.46 -13.69 1.16
N LEU A 91 4.51 -12.83 1.52
CA LEU A 91 3.33 -12.51 0.72
C LEU A 91 3.65 -11.98 -0.68
N MET A 92 4.64 -11.11 -0.78
CA MET A 92 5.08 -10.47 -2.04
C MET A 92 6.41 -11.03 -2.56
N GLN A 93 6.86 -12.18 -2.04
CA GLN A 93 8.03 -12.92 -2.48
C GLN A 93 9.29 -12.05 -2.62
N ILE A 94 9.68 -11.41 -1.53
CA ILE A 94 10.83 -10.51 -1.50
C ILE A 94 12.12 -11.30 -1.38
N ILE A 95 13.09 -11.09 -2.29
CA ILE A 95 14.45 -11.61 -2.23
C ILE A 95 15.33 -10.75 -1.32
N SER A 96 16.47 -11.29 -0.85
CA SER A 96 17.39 -10.61 0.08
C SER A 96 17.84 -9.23 -0.41
N ALA A 97 18.23 -9.10 -1.68
CA ALA A 97 18.66 -7.82 -2.24
C ALA A 97 17.54 -6.76 -2.23
N THR A 98 16.29 -7.16 -2.50
CA THR A 98 15.12 -6.27 -2.41
C THR A 98 14.82 -5.91 -0.95
N ALA A 99 14.94 -6.87 -0.03
CA ALA A 99 14.76 -6.63 1.40
C ALA A 99 15.75 -5.60 1.94
N GLU A 100 17.02 -5.74 1.62
CA GLU A 100 18.06 -4.78 1.99
C GLU A 100 17.77 -3.38 1.43
N ARG A 101 17.48 -3.28 0.12
CA ARG A 101 17.21 -2.02 -0.57
C ARG A 101 15.99 -1.30 -0.02
N PHE A 102 14.94 -2.02 0.34
CA PHE A 102 13.69 -1.47 0.84
C PHE A 102 13.52 -1.66 2.35
N LYS A 103 14.61 -1.95 3.09
CA LYS A 103 14.65 -2.01 4.57
C LYS A 103 13.57 -2.92 5.16
N VAL A 104 13.50 -4.14 4.66
CA VAL A 104 12.67 -5.22 5.18
C VAL A 104 13.54 -6.11 6.05
N GLU A 105 13.38 -6.04 7.35
CA GLU A 105 14.19 -6.81 8.32
C GLU A 105 13.73 -8.25 8.42
N ASN A 106 12.41 -8.46 8.43
CA ASN A 106 11.80 -9.78 8.47
C ASN A 106 10.88 -9.98 7.27
N ARG A 107 11.32 -10.77 6.29
CA ARG A 107 10.55 -11.06 5.06
C ARG A 107 9.32 -11.95 5.31
N TYR A 108 9.18 -12.58 6.48
CA TYR A 108 8.00 -13.32 6.88
C TYR A 108 7.02 -12.50 7.71
N ASP A 109 7.40 -11.31 8.17
CA ASP A 109 6.46 -10.36 8.78
C ASP A 109 5.52 -9.81 7.69
N PRO A 110 4.20 -10.03 7.81
CA PRO A 110 3.26 -9.66 6.75
C PRO A 110 3.31 -8.17 6.42
N ARG A 111 3.37 -7.30 7.42
CA ARG A 111 3.38 -5.85 7.22
C ARG A 111 4.65 -5.38 6.53
N GLN A 112 5.83 -5.77 7.05
CA GLN A 112 7.10 -5.41 6.44
C GLN A 112 7.21 -5.93 5.02
N ASN A 113 6.75 -7.16 4.76
CA ASN A 113 6.78 -7.79 3.45
C ASN A 113 5.89 -7.04 2.45
N ILE A 114 4.65 -6.72 2.81
CA ILE A 114 3.73 -5.97 1.96
C ILE A 114 4.29 -4.58 1.68
N GLU A 115 4.66 -3.83 2.71
CA GLU A 115 5.20 -2.47 2.53
C GLU A 115 6.49 -2.46 1.69
N GLY A 116 7.40 -3.41 1.91
CA GLY A 116 8.62 -3.54 1.13
C GLY A 116 8.36 -3.86 -0.34
N GLY A 117 7.46 -4.81 -0.60
CA GLY A 117 7.05 -5.19 -1.95
C GLY A 117 6.32 -4.06 -2.69
N VAL A 118 5.46 -3.32 -1.98
CA VAL A 118 4.75 -2.17 -2.56
C VAL A 118 5.71 -1.01 -2.86
N ARG A 119 6.69 -0.74 -1.99
CA ARG A 119 7.75 0.25 -2.26
C ARG A 119 8.57 -0.13 -3.50
N TYR A 120 8.92 -1.40 -3.65
CA TYR A 120 9.60 -1.88 -4.86
C TYR A 120 8.71 -1.73 -6.10
N LEU A 121 7.45 -2.12 -6.03
CA LEU A 121 6.48 -1.96 -7.12
C LEU A 121 6.29 -0.49 -7.51
N LYS A 122 6.13 0.42 -6.53
CA LYS A 122 6.06 1.87 -6.78
C LYS A 122 7.31 2.39 -7.44
N TRP A 123 8.48 1.95 -6.98
CA TRP A 123 9.75 2.34 -7.59
C TRP A 123 9.83 1.89 -9.05
N LEU A 124 9.38 0.66 -9.36
CA LEU A 124 9.33 0.16 -10.75
C LEU A 124 8.34 0.95 -11.60
N LEU A 125 7.15 1.25 -11.08
CA LEU A 125 6.18 2.10 -11.78
C LEU A 125 6.77 3.48 -12.11
N LYS A 126 7.44 4.13 -11.15
CA LYS A 126 8.15 5.39 -11.41
C LYS A 126 9.28 5.24 -12.44
N ARG A 127 10.03 4.13 -12.38
CA ARG A 127 11.14 3.88 -13.29
C ARG A 127 10.70 3.68 -14.74
N PHE A 128 9.56 3.08 -14.94
CA PHE A 128 8.98 2.81 -16.25
C PHE A 128 7.80 3.73 -16.61
N ASP A 129 7.78 4.96 -16.05
CA ASP A 129 6.82 6.02 -16.38
C ASP A 129 5.35 5.58 -16.31
N GLY A 130 5.02 4.72 -15.37
CA GLY A 130 3.67 4.20 -15.13
C GLY A 130 3.27 3.01 -16.00
N ASP A 131 4.17 2.51 -16.86
CA ASP A 131 3.91 1.29 -17.62
C ASP A 131 3.85 0.08 -16.68
N VAL A 132 2.64 -0.44 -16.50
CA VAL A 132 2.38 -1.57 -15.61
C VAL A 132 3.01 -2.85 -16.14
N MET A 133 3.06 -3.04 -17.45
CA MET A 133 3.65 -4.27 -18.02
C MET A 133 5.15 -4.33 -17.77
N LEU A 134 5.84 -3.21 -17.95
CA LEU A 134 7.28 -3.10 -17.68
C LEU A 134 7.59 -3.16 -16.18
N ALA A 135 6.76 -2.54 -15.33
CA ALA A 135 6.91 -2.63 -13.89
C ALA A 135 6.74 -4.08 -13.38
N LEU A 136 5.75 -4.80 -13.87
CA LEU A 136 5.54 -6.22 -13.55
C LEU A 136 6.67 -7.11 -14.08
N ALA A 137 7.16 -6.83 -15.29
CA ALA A 137 8.33 -7.55 -15.84
C ALA A 137 9.57 -7.30 -14.99
N GLY A 138 9.78 -6.05 -14.54
CA GLY A 138 10.85 -5.69 -13.60
C GLY A 138 10.72 -6.36 -12.25
N TYR A 139 9.49 -6.48 -11.74
CA TYR A 139 9.22 -7.17 -10.48
C TYR A 139 9.60 -8.65 -10.54
N ASN A 140 9.24 -9.33 -11.62
CA ASN A 140 9.48 -10.78 -11.82
C ASN A 140 10.90 -11.11 -12.27
N ALA A 141 11.45 -10.36 -13.25
CA ALA A 141 12.73 -10.67 -13.89
C ALA A 141 13.90 -9.74 -13.49
N GLY A 142 13.60 -8.72 -12.67
CA GLY A 142 14.54 -7.66 -12.32
C GLY A 142 14.55 -6.53 -13.36
N GLU A 143 14.60 -5.29 -12.88
CA GLU A 143 14.60 -4.08 -13.71
C GLU A 143 15.76 -4.04 -14.71
N GLY A 144 16.95 -4.48 -14.29
CA GLY A 144 18.12 -4.52 -15.17
C GLY A 144 17.94 -5.45 -16.37
N THR A 145 17.14 -6.51 -16.24
CA THR A 145 16.80 -7.39 -17.37
C THR A 145 15.89 -6.68 -18.36
N VAL A 146 14.86 -5.97 -17.87
CA VAL A 146 13.95 -5.19 -18.71
C VAL A 146 14.70 -4.11 -19.50
N GLU A 147 15.64 -3.42 -18.85
CA GLU A 147 16.47 -2.39 -19.49
C GLU A 147 17.38 -2.94 -20.56
N LYS A 148 18.05 -4.08 -20.28
CA LYS A 148 18.88 -4.77 -21.27
C LYS A 148 18.06 -5.24 -22.48
N CYS A 149 16.77 -5.47 -22.32
CA CYS A 149 15.84 -5.78 -23.40
C CYS A 149 15.28 -4.52 -24.11
N GLY A 150 15.86 -3.34 -23.88
CA GLY A 150 15.43 -2.08 -24.49
C GLY A 150 14.06 -1.61 -23.98
N ASN A 151 13.80 -1.75 -22.68
CA ASN A 151 12.52 -1.45 -22.04
C ASN A 151 11.35 -2.19 -22.72
N LYS A 152 11.53 -3.50 -22.87
CA LYS A 152 10.49 -4.42 -23.33
C LYS A 152 10.35 -5.57 -22.35
N VAL A 153 9.17 -6.18 -22.31
CA VAL A 153 8.98 -7.42 -21.54
C VAL A 153 9.94 -8.47 -22.07
N PRO A 154 10.85 -9.02 -21.22
CA PRO A 154 11.81 -10.03 -21.64
C PRO A 154 11.14 -11.27 -22.25
N ASP A 155 11.77 -11.90 -23.24
CA ASP A 155 11.25 -13.10 -23.88
C ASP A 155 11.46 -14.36 -23.01
N TYR A 156 11.13 -14.26 -21.73
CA TYR A 156 11.09 -15.37 -20.80
C TYR A 156 9.63 -15.82 -20.63
N LYS A 157 9.38 -17.10 -20.87
CA LYS A 157 8.03 -17.68 -20.74
C LYS A 157 7.40 -17.39 -19.38
N GLU A 158 8.20 -17.49 -18.30
CA GLU A 158 7.75 -17.18 -16.93
C GLU A 158 7.29 -15.72 -16.83
N THR A 159 8.14 -14.78 -17.25
CA THR A 159 7.86 -13.34 -17.14
C THR A 159 6.69 -12.90 -18.02
N LYS A 160 6.61 -13.41 -19.26
CA LYS A 160 5.46 -13.12 -20.14
C LYS A 160 4.15 -13.62 -19.53
N ASN A 161 4.13 -14.82 -18.99
CA ASN A 161 2.96 -15.38 -18.33
C ASN A 161 2.58 -14.60 -17.07
N TYR A 162 3.58 -14.18 -16.27
CA TYR A 162 3.39 -13.36 -15.08
C TYR A 162 2.70 -12.03 -15.43
N VAL A 163 3.28 -11.30 -16.37
CA VAL A 163 2.75 -10.02 -16.85
C VAL A 163 1.32 -10.20 -17.39
N GLN A 164 1.11 -11.16 -18.28
CA GLN A 164 -0.18 -11.41 -18.90
C GLN A 164 -1.27 -11.75 -17.86
N LYS A 165 -0.99 -12.64 -16.91
CA LYS A 165 -1.97 -13.02 -15.87
C LYS A 165 -2.41 -11.83 -15.03
N ILE A 166 -1.45 -11.00 -14.61
CA ILE A 166 -1.76 -9.86 -13.76
C ILE A 166 -2.48 -8.79 -14.56
N THR A 167 -1.99 -8.40 -15.74
CA THR A 167 -2.61 -7.33 -16.53
C THR A 167 -4.01 -7.70 -17.02
N THR A 168 -4.24 -8.97 -17.37
CA THR A 168 -5.59 -9.46 -17.74
C THR A 168 -6.55 -9.34 -16.57
N ALA A 169 -6.13 -9.71 -15.37
CA ALA A 169 -6.98 -9.66 -14.17
C ALA A 169 -7.15 -8.22 -13.63
N TYR A 170 -6.12 -7.42 -13.68
CA TYR A 170 -6.13 -6.02 -13.23
C TYR A 170 -6.88 -5.10 -14.19
N GLY A 171 -6.84 -5.39 -15.49
CA GLY A 171 -7.56 -4.64 -16.52
C GLY A 171 -6.94 -3.28 -16.90
N LYS A 172 -5.74 -2.96 -16.40
CA LYS A 172 -5.04 -1.71 -16.69
C LYS A 172 -3.58 -1.98 -17.06
N THR A 173 -3.07 -1.21 -18.01
CA THR A 173 -1.65 -1.24 -18.45
C THR A 173 -0.86 0.00 -18.05
N TYR A 174 -1.55 0.99 -17.46
CA TYR A 174 -0.95 2.23 -16.99
C TYR A 174 -1.40 2.56 -15.56
N HIS A 175 -0.46 3.04 -14.76
CA HIS A 175 -0.65 3.56 -13.42
C HIS A 175 -0.08 4.97 -13.35
N PRO A 176 -0.86 5.99 -12.93
CA PRO A 176 -0.37 7.36 -12.81
C PRO A 176 0.85 7.44 -11.87
N VAL A 177 1.88 8.13 -12.31
CA VAL A 177 3.06 8.44 -11.50
C VAL A 177 3.40 9.92 -11.65
N PRO A 178 3.94 10.57 -10.62
CA PRO A 178 4.39 11.94 -10.74
C PRO A 178 5.46 12.07 -11.86
N PRO A 179 5.49 13.18 -12.60
CA PRO A 179 6.55 13.46 -13.57
C PRO A 179 7.94 13.36 -12.91
N ARG A 180 8.93 12.87 -13.64
CA ARG A 180 10.31 12.69 -13.14
C ARG A 180 10.92 13.95 -12.54
N GLU A 181 10.56 15.12 -13.07
CA GLU A 181 11.02 16.42 -12.62
C GLU A 181 10.56 16.75 -11.19
N GLN A 182 9.32 16.44 -10.83
CA GLN A 182 8.78 16.64 -9.48
C GLN A 182 9.44 15.72 -8.46
N THR A 183 9.76 14.50 -8.85
CA THR A 183 10.47 13.54 -7.97
C THR A 183 11.89 14.01 -7.63
N ARG A 184 12.54 14.76 -8.51
CA ARG A 184 13.89 15.32 -8.26
C ARG A 184 13.87 16.46 -7.23
N LEU A 185 12.81 17.24 -7.19
CA LEU A 185 12.62 18.33 -6.22
C LEU A 185 12.30 17.80 -4.82
N GLU A 186 11.53 16.71 -4.70
CA GLU A 186 11.19 16.08 -3.42
C GLU A 186 12.39 15.39 -2.75
N LEU A 187 13.36 14.92 -3.53
CA LEU A 187 14.55 14.22 -3.01
C LEU A 187 15.68 15.17 -2.59
N GLY A 188 15.54 16.49 -2.78
CA GLY A 188 16.57 17.48 -2.50
C GLY A 188 17.82 17.33 -3.38
N PRO A 189 18.74 18.29 -3.37
CA PRO A 189 20.02 18.14 -4.07
C PRO A 189 20.83 17.02 -3.40
N ILE A 190 21.21 16.02 -4.17
CA ILE A 190 22.21 15.04 -3.75
C ILE A 190 23.47 15.85 -3.47
N LEU A 191 23.84 15.99 -2.20
CA LEU A 191 25.12 16.57 -1.81
C LEU A 191 26.21 15.70 -2.44
N THR A 192 26.71 16.10 -3.59
CA THR A 192 27.97 15.59 -4.12
C THR A 192 29.05 16.11 -3.20
N SER A 193 29.44 15.28 -2.23
CA SER A 193 30.65 15.49 -1.46
C SER A 193 31.85 15.36 -2.42
N THR A 194 32.29 16.49 -2.94
CA THR A 194 33.63 16.63 -3.50
C THR A 194 34.57 16.81 -2.32
N GLY A 195 35.38 15.81 -2.06
CA GLY A 195 36.49 15.79 -1.11
C GLY A 195 37.47 14.74 -1.56
#